data_ea6b1ae5c1165e63ecd27608b1c631d0
#
_entry.id   ea6b1ae5c1165e63ecd27608b1c631d0
#
_cell.length_a   1.000
_cell.length_b   1.000
_cell.length_c   1.000
_cell.angle_alpha   90.00
_cell.angle_beta   90.00
_cell.angle_gamma   90.00
#
_symmetry.space_group_name_H-M   'P 1'
#
loop_
_entity.id
_entity.type
_entity.pdbx_description
1 polymer ?
#
loop_
_entity_poly.entity_id
_entity_poly.type
_entity_poly.pdbx_seq_one_letter_code
_entity_poly.pdbx_strand_id
1 'polypeptide(L)'
;MKMTVDLKEHSYPIYIERGILKEAAERIAEVYQGSKIMIISDDRVYSYYGEALKKNLSEKYECTETVIPHGEPSKAFETLPGVYSSLLEAKISRTDLIVALGGGVVGDLAGFVAATFLRGIKFVQIPTSILAQVDSSVGGKVAVDLPQGKNLVGAFYQPKMVLIDPDVLETLPERYVTDGMGEVIKYGCIKDRKLFDLLEECGSYENLKEHLTDVIATCVDIKRRVVEEDEFDTGERILLNFGHTLAHTIEQHFHYERESHGEAVAIGMYQITKIAEEKGLTKKGEAEHIRKVLEAYKLPVKADIPLPQLTEAIKLDKKTLNNKLKVVLLHEIGDSYTYPTGQEFFDGDRIV
;
A
#
# COMPACT_ATOMS: atom_id res chain seq x y z
N MET A 1 13.57 7.35 -13.09
CA MET A 1 14.41 6.29 -12.44
C MET A 1 13.85 4.92 -12.78
N LYS A 2 14.72 3.90 -12.91
CA LYS A 2 14.29 2.50 -13.16
C LYS A 2 14.83 1.62 -12.04
N MET A 3 13.99 0.78 -11.46
CA MET A 3 14.36 -0.29 -10.51
C MET A 3 13.82 -1.62 -11.03
N THR A 4 14.35 -2.72 -10.53
CA THR A 4 13.83 -4.07 -10.82
C THR A 4 13.57 -4.79 -9.51
N VAL A 5 12.40 -5.37 -9.36
CA VAL A 5 12.12 -6.37 -8.30
C VAL A 5 12.58 -7.71 -8.82
N ASP A 6 13.62 -8.28 -8.19
CA ASP A 6 14.22 -9.55 -8.61
C ASP A 6 13.57 -10.72 -7.88
N LEU A 7 12.64 -11.38 -8.55
CA LEU A 7 11.90 -12.56 -8.09
C LEU A 7 12.03 -13.71 -9.08
N LYS A 8 13.18 -13.86 -9.70
CA LYS A 8 13.46 -14.88 -10.72
C LYS A 8 12.48 -14.77 -11.91
N GLU A 9 11.60 -15.75 -12.09
CA GLU A 9 10.60 -15.79 -13.16
C GLU A 9 9.50 -14.74 -13.02
N HIS A 10 9.31 -14.20 -11.81
CA HIS A 10 8.33 -13.18 -11.48
C HIS A 10 8.91 -11.76 -11.43
N SER A 11 10.17 -11.59 -11.81
CA SER A 11 10.84 -10.28 -11.81
C SER A 11 10.15 -9.28 -12.72
N TYR A 12 10.13 -8.02 -12.30
CA TYR A 12 9.50 -6.95 -13.08
C TYR A 12 10.18 -5.59 -12.84
N PRO A 13 10.15 -4.69 -13.85
CA PRO A 13 10.65 -3.33 -13.70
C PRO A 13 9.63 -2.42 -13.01
N ILE A 14 10.15 -1.45 -12.26
CA ILE A 14 9.42 -0.30 -11.73
C ILE A 14 10.05 0.95 -12.33
N TYR A 15 9.24 1.80 -12.94
CA TYR A 15 9.64 3.11 -13.44
C TYR A 15 9.03 4.19 -12.56
N ILE A 16 9.87 5.15 -12.11
CA ILE A 16 9.45 6.30 -11.32
C ILE A 16 9.94 7.54 -12.04
N GLU A 17 9.02 8.28 -12.67
CA GLU A 17 9.37 9.42 -13.50
C GLU A 17 8.16 10.33 -13.70
N ARG A 18 8.34 11.65 -13.51
CA ARG A 18 7.29 12.63 -13.76
C ARG A 18 6.89 12.67 -15.24
N GLY A 19 5.58 12.64 -15.49
CA GLY A 19 5.01 12.64 -16.83
C GLY A 19 5.10 11.32 -17.59
N ILE A 20 5.51 10.21 -16.96
CA ILE A 20 5.70 8.90 -17.59
C ILE A 20 4.41 8.33 -18.21
N LEU A 21 3.24 8.74 -17.74
CA LEU A 21 1.96 8.30 -18.32
C LEU A 21 1.86 8.66 -19.82
N LYS A 22 2.54 9.70 -20.27
CA LYS A 22 2.59 10.10 -21.68
C LYS A 22 3.39 9.15 -22.56
N GLU A 23 4.23 8.31 -21.94
CA GLU A 23 5.08 7.30 -22.57
C GLU A 23 4.62 5.87 -22.23
N ALA A 24 3.41 5.71 -21.66
CA ALA A 24 2.95 4.41 -21.18
C ALA A 24 2.95 3.32 -22.26
N ALA A 25 2.57 3.66 -23.51
CA ALA A 25 2.57 2.70 -24.62
C ALA A 25 3.99 2.18 -24.95
N GLU A 26 5.00 3.06 -24.90
CA GLU A 26 6.41 2.71 -25.13
C GLU A 26 6.92 1.82 -24.01
N ARG A 27 6.65 2.19 -22.75
CA ARG A 27 7.11 1.43 -21.59
C ARG A 27 6.45 0.06 -21.53
N ILE A 28 5.14 0.00 -21.73
CA ILE A 28 4.40 -1.28 -21.73
C ILE A 28 4.90 -2.20 -22.86
N ALA A 29 5.29 -1.67 -23.99
CA ALA A 29 5.86 -2.46 -25.09
C ALA A 29 7.17 -3.19 -24.72
N GLU A 30 7.86 -2.80 -23.64
CA GLU A 30 9.04 -3.54 -23.14
C GLU A 30 8.67 -4.92 -22.57
N VAL A 31 7.45 -5.08 -22.03
CA VAL A 31 7.00 -6.30 -21.34
C VAL A 31 5.79 -6.98 -21.99
N TYR A 32 5.16 -6.31 -22.95
CA TYR A 32 3.96 -6.81 -23.60
C TYR A 32 4.00 -6.59 -25.12
N GLN A 33 3.81 -7.70 -25.88
CA GLN A 33 3.84 -7.74 -27.33
C GLN A 33 2.50 -8.23 -27.92
N GLY A 34 1.43 -8.24 -27.13
CA GLY A 34 0.09 -8.61 -27.59
C GLY A 34 -0.63 -7.46 -28.30
N SER A 35 -1.93 -7.61 -28.49
CA SER A 35 -2.74 -6.67 -29.28
C SER A 35 -3.80 -5.92 -28.47
N LYS A 36 -4.26 -6.47 -27.36
CA LYS A 36 -5.39 -5.91 -26.60
C LYS A 36 -5.02 -5.54 -25.17
N ILE A 37 -5.55 -4.43 -24.70
CA ILE A 37 -5.42 -3.95 -23.32
C ILE A 37 -6.81 -3.61 -22.77
N MET A 38 -7.10 -4.13 -21.56
CA MET A 38 -8.21 -3.67 -20.74
C MET A 38 -7.69 -2.74 -19.66
N ILE A 39 -8.14 -1.49 -19.65
CA ILE A 39 -7.88 -0.55 -18.54
C ILE A 39 -8.96 -0.78 -17.48
N ILE A 40 -8.55 -1.07 -16.25
CA ILE A 40 -9.44 -1.09 -15.08
C ILE A 40 -9.11 0.14 -14.23
N SER A 41 -10.14 0.95 -13.96
CA SER A 41 -9.99 2.19 -13.18
C SER A 41 -11.25 2.47 -12.36
N ASP A 42 -11.16 3.41 -11.44
CA ASP A 42 -12.34 3.99 -10.82
C ASP A 42 -12.80 5.27 -11.54
N ASP A 43 -14.05 5.66 -11.32
CA ASP A 43 -14.70 6.79 -11.98
C ASP A 43 -14.00 8.13 -11.73
N ARG A 44 -13.40 8.31 -10.55
CA ARG A 44 -12.66 9.53 -10.21
C ARG A 44 -11.32 9.60 -10.94
N VAL A 45 -10.51 8.55 -10.83
CA VAL A 45 -9.18 8.52 -11.47
C VAL A 45 -9.33 8.51 -12.99
N TYR A 46 -10.31 7.75 -13.53
CA TYR A 46 -10.55 7.71 -14.96
C TYR A 46 -10.91 9.10 -15.51
N SER A 47 -11.70 9.89 -14.77
CA SER A 47 -12.07 11.24 -15.19
C SER A 47 -10.88 12.18 -15.36
N TYR A 48 -9.77 11.96 -14.63
CA TYR A 48 -8.55 12.77 -14.74
C TYR A 48 -7.58 12.24 -15.79
N TYR A 49 -7.37 10.92 -15.83
CA TYR A 49 -6.24 10.32 -16.55
C TYR A 49 -6.65 9.25 -17.58
N GLY A 50 -7.85 8.69 -17.47
CA GLY A 50 -8.27 7.52 -18.24
C GLY A 50 -8.27 7.74 -19.75
N GLU A 51 -8.91 8.80 -20.23
CA GLU A 51 -8.98 9.10 -21.66
C GLU A 51 -7.59 9.41 -22.27
N ALA A 52 -6.74 10.15 -21.53
CA ALA A 52 -5.40 10.45 -22.00
C ALA A 52 -4.52 9.18 -22.10
N LEU A 53 -4.59 8.31 -21.08
CA LEU A 53 -3.91 7.02 -21.08
C LEU A 53 -4.43 6.11 -22.21
N LYS A 54 -5.76 5.98 -22.34
CA LYS A 54 -6.37 5.18 -23.41
C LYS A 54 -5.93 5.64 -24.79
N LYS A 55 -5.91 6.95 -25.02
CA LYS A 55 -5.45 7.53 -26.30
C LYS A 55 -3.98 7.16 -26.55
N ASN A 56 -3.09 7.30 -25.57
CA ASN A 56 -1.68 6.96 -25.72
C ASN A 56 -1.51 5.45 -25.99
N LEU A 57 -2.16 4.57 -25.22
CA LEU A 57 -2.10 3.13 -25.45
C LEU A 57 -2.67 2.70 -26.80
N SER A 58 -3.70 3.41 -27.30
CA SER A 58 -4.34 3.12 -28.59
C SER A 58 -3.45 3.38 -29.80
N GLU A 59 -2.31 4.01 -29.61
CA GLU A 59 -1.29 4.12 -30.68
C GLU A 59 -0.66 2.77 -31.06
N LYS A 60 -0.71 1.79 -30.13
CA LYS A 60 -0.10 0.46 -30.32
C LYS A 60 -1.05 -0.70 -30.09
N TYR A 61 -2.15 -0.51 -29.37
CA TYR A 61 -3.01 -1.59 -28.89
C TYR A 61 -4.50 -1.29 -29.12
N GLU A 62 -5.31 -2.32 -29.24
CA GLU A 62 -6.77 -2.19 -29.13
C GLU A 62 -7.13 -2.03 -27.65
N CYS A 63 -7.57 -0.84 -27.24
CA CYS A 63 -7.82 -0.50 -25.84
C CYS A 63 -9.30 -0.42 -25.53
N THR A 64 -9.70 -1.11 -24.48
CA THR A 64 -11.03 -1.01 -23.85
C THR A 64 -10.87 -0.67 -22.38
N GLU A 65 -11.96 -0.25 -21.74
CA GLU A 65 -11.97 0.07 -20.32
C GLU A 65 -13.15 -0.52 -19.58
N THR A 66 -12.94 -0.74 -18.28
CA THR A 66 -14.03 -0.93 -17.31
C THR A 66 -13.78 -0.01 -16.13
N VAL A 67 -14.82 0.73 -15.74
CA VAL A 67 -14.73 1.75 -14.69
C VAL A 67 -15.67 1.36 -13.56
N ILE A 68 -15.12 1.23 -12.37
CA ILE A 68 -15.86 0.91 -11.14
C ILE A 68 -16.13 2.20 -10.33
N PRO A 69 -17.09 2.22 -9.42
CA PRO A 69 -17.22 3.33 -8.46
C PRO A 69 -15.95 3.46 -7.61
N HIS A 70 -15.55 4.69 -7.28
CA HIS A 70 -14.40 4.92 -6.42
C HIS A 70 -14.65 4.52 -4.95
N GLY A 71 -13.60 4.20 -4.21
CA GLY A 71 -13.62 3.93 -2.78
C GLY A 71 -13.60 2.44 -2.42
N GLU A 72 -13.30 2.17 -1.14
CA GLU A 72 -13.13 0.81 -0.60
C GLU A 72 -14.33 -0.13 -0.86
N PRO A 73 -15.60 0.34 -0.82
CA PRO A 73 -16.73 -0.55 -1.11
C PRO A 73 -16.67 -1.25 -2.48
N SER A 74 -15.92 -0.71 -3.43
CA SER A 74 -15.73 -1.34 -4.74
C SER A 74 -14.71 -2.48 -4.74
N LYS A 75 -13.85 -2.58 -3.71
CA LYS A 75 -12.92 -3.69 -3.54
C LYS A 75 -13.62 -4.93 -2.95
N ALA A 76 -14.80 -5.23 -3.42
CA ALA A 76 -15.66 -6.28 -2.93
C ALA A 76 -15.76 -7.45 -3.93
N PHE A 77 -16.05 -8.64 -3.39
CA PHE A 77 -16.25 -9.84 -4.22
C PHE A 77 -17.41 -9.65 -5.22
N GLU A 78 -18.42 -8.89 -4.84
CA GLU A 78 -19.60 -8.58 -5.64
C GLU A 78 -19.30 -7.74 -6.89
N THR A 79 -18.19 -7.01 -6.91
CA THR A 79 -17.75 -6.22 -8.07
C THR A 79 -17.17 -7.10 -9.19
N LEU A 80 -16.58 -8.24 -8.82
CA LEU A 80 -15.85 -9.10 -9.75
C LEU A 80 -16.67 -9.60 -10.95
N PRO A 81 -17.95 -10.07 -10.80
CA PRO A 81 -18.74 -10.55 -11.93
C PRO A 81 -18.92 -9.49 -13.02
N GLY A 82 -19.11 -8.23 -12.66
CA GLY A 82 -19.23 -7.12 -13.61
C GLY A 82 -17.93 -6.89 -14.39
N VAL A 83 -16.79 -6.90 -13.68
CA VAL A 83 -15.47 -6.73 -14.31
C VAL A 83 -15.15 -7.91 -15.23
N TYR A 84 -15.44 -9.16 -14.83
CA TYR A 84 -15.24 -10.33 -15.70
C TYR A 84 -16.14 -10.28 -16.96
N SER A 85 -17.38 -9.81 -16.83
CA SER A 85 -18.28 -9.63 -17.98
C SER A 85 -17.68 -8.63 -18.97
N SER A 86 -17.17 -7.49 -18.50
CA SER A 86 -16.50 -6.49 -19.36
C SER A 86 -15.30 -7.07 -20.10
N LEU A 87 -14.48 -7.90 -19.43
CA LEU A 87 -13.34 -8.59 -20.06
C LEU A 87 -13.79 -9.55 -21.16
N LEU A 88 -14.88 -10.30 -20.94
CA LEU A 88 -15.44 -11.24 -21.91
C LEU A 88 -16.06 -10.53 -23.10
N GLU A 89 -16.81 -9.45 -22.89
CA GLU A 89 -17.39 -8.61 -23.94
C GLU A 89 -16.33 -7.99 -24.84
N ALA A 90 -15.22 -7.50 -24.24
CA ALA A 90 -14.04 -7.01 -24.95
C ALA A 90 -13.22 -8.13 -25.60
N LYS A 91 -13.61 -9.40 -25.40
CA LYS A 91 -12.90 -10.58 -25.93
C LYS A 91 -11.43 -10.59 -25.51
N ILE A 92 -11.16 -10.22 -24.25
CA ILE A 92 -9.82 -10.33 -23.66
C ILE A 92 -9.47 -11.81 -23.51
N SER A 93 -8.30 -12.17 -23.98
CA SER A 93 -7.77 -13.53 -23.98
C SER A 93 -6.64 -13.70 -22.97
N ARG A 94 -6.15 -14.94 -22.82
CA ARG A 94 -5.02 -15.24 -21.89
C ARG A 94 -3.72 -14.53 -22.27
N THR A 95 -3.56 -14.12 -23.51
CA THR A 95 -2.34 -13.44 -24.01
C THR A 95 -2.43 -11.93 -23.92
N ASP A 96 -3.59 -11.37 -23.53
CA ASP A 96 -3.82 -9.94 -23.43
C ASP A 96 -3.40 -9.37 -22.06
N LEU A 97 -3.57 -8.07 -21.87
CA LEU A 97 -3.03 -7.32 -20.74
C LEU A 97 -4.15 -6.55 -20.02
N ILE A 98 -4.10 -6.55 -18.69
CA ILE A 98 -4.83 -5.60 -17.85
C ILE A 98 -3.88 -4.47 -17.45
N VAL A 99 -4.35 -3.23 -17.53
CA VAL A 99 -3.70 -2.05 -16.95
C VAL A 99 -4.57 -1.54 -15.80
N ALA A 100 -4.05 -1.63 -14.58
CA ALA A 100 -4.69 -1.10 -13.38
C ALA A 100 -4.31 0.38 -13.22
N LEU A 101 -5.22 1.31 -13.48
CA LEU A 101 -5.03 2.75 -13.31
C LEU A 101 -5.79 3.23 -12.09
N GLY A 102 -5.13 3.42 -10.94
CA GLY A 102 -5.85 3.85 -9.74
C GLY A 102 -5.04 3.75 -8.45
N GLY A 103 -5.70 4.02 -7.34
CA GLY A 103 -5.17 3.82 -6.00
C GLY A 103 -5.10 2.34 -5.61
N GLY A 104 -4.86 2.06 -4.32
CA GLY A 104 -4.75 0.69 -3.80
C GLY A 104 -5.97 -0.19 -4.08
N VAL A 105 -7.18 0.37 -3.98
CA VAL A 105 -8.44 -0.34 -4.29
C VAL A 105 -8.44 -0.91 -5.70
N VAL A 106 -8.09 -0.08 -6.69
CA VAL A 106 -8.04 -0.50 -8.10
C VAL A 106 -6.89 -1.47 -8.34
N GLY A 107 -5.72 -1.19 -7.76
CA GLY A 107 -4.55 -2.05 -7.88
C GLY A 107 -4.80 -3.48 -7.37
N ASP A 108 -5.39 -3.59 -6.18
CA ASP A 108 -5.71 -4.87 -5.55
C ASP A 108 -6.79 -5.63 -6.34
N LEU A 109 -7.89 -4.96 -6.67
CA LEU A 109 -9.00 -5.58 -7.41
C LEU A 109 -8.57 -6.00 -8.81
N ALA A 110 -7.93 -5.12 -9.58
CA ALA A 110 -7.48 -5.43 -10.95
C ALA A 110 -6.40 -6.52 -10.96
N GLY A 111 -5.50 -6.52 -9.97
CA GLY A 111 -4.51 -7.57 -9.79
C GLY A 111 -5.15 -8.92 -9.44
N PHE A 112 -6.17 -8.94 -8.58
CA PHE A 112 -6.92 -10.15 -8.27
C PHE A 112 -7.72 -10.65 -9.48
N VAL A 113 -8.35 -9.75 -10.24
CA VAL A 113 -8.98 -10.08 -11.52
C VAL A 113 -7.96 -10.71 -12.48
N ALA A 114 -6.77 -10.10 -12.60
CA ALA A 114 -5.72 -10.64 -13.45
C ALA A 114 -5.26 -12.03 -13.00
N ALA A 115 -5.15 -12.27 -11.69
CA ALA A 115 -4.75 -13.56 -11.13
C ALA A 115 -5.77 -14.68 -11.39
N THR A 116 -7.06 -14.34 -11.48
CA THR A 116 -8.16 -15.31 -11.50
C THR A 116 -8.80 -15.48 -12.90
N PHE A 117 -8.85 -14.41 -13.69
CA PHE A 117 -9.42 -14.48 -15.05
C PHE A 117 -8.59 -15.40 -15.94
N LEU A 118 -9.26 -16.38 -16.57
CA LEU A 118 -8.66 -17.42 -17.42
C LEU A 118 -7.48 -18.18 -16.75
N ARG A 119 -7.44 -18.26 -15.43
CA ARG A 119 -6.36 -18.83 -14.58
C ARG A 119 -5.06 -18.02 -14.58
N GLY A 120 -5.16 -16.73 -14.83
CA GLY A 120 -4.06 -15.78 -14.81
C GLY A 120 -3.78 -15.16 -16.17
N ILE A 121 -3.82 -13.83 -16.23
CA ILE A 121 -3.40 -13.01 -17.36
C ILE A 121 -2.44 -11.93 -16.87
N LYS A 122 -1.63 -11.39 -17.76
CA LYS A 122 -0.66 -10.33 -17.41
C LYS A 122 -1.37 -9.06 -16.94
N PHE A 123 -0.73 -8.34 -16.01
CA PHE A 123 -1.18 -7.00 -15.68
C PHE A 123 -0.01 -6.04 -15.40
N VAL A 124 -0.30 -4.75 -15.51
CA VAL A 124 0.60 -3.63 -15.22
C VAL A 124 -0.12 -2.72 -14.23
N GLN A 125 0.62 -2.16 -13.26
CA GLN A 125 0.07 -1.20 -12.31
C GLN A 125 0.52 0.23 -12.65
N ILE A 126 -0.42 1.17 -12.61
CA ILE A 126 -0.21 2.61 -12.69
C ILE A 126 -0.86 3.23 -11.43
N PRO A 127 -0.12 3.28 -10.30
CA PRO A 127 -0.65 3.73 -9.03
C PRO A 127 -0.83 5.25 -9.00
N THR A 128 -1.98 5.72 -8.51
CA THR A 128 -2.36 7.14 -8.53
C THR A 128 -2.59 7.77 -7.15
N SER A 129 -2.32 7.05 -6.06
CA SER A 129 -2.29 7.60 -4.71
C SER A 129 -0.91 7.41 -4.08
N ILE A 130 -0.55 8.20 -3.06
CA ILE A 130 0.74 8.04 -2.36
C ILE A 130 0.87 6.62 -1.82
N LEU A 131 -0.14 6.13 -1.09
CA LEU A 131 -0.16 4.78 -0.55
C LEU A 131 0.13 3.72 -1.63
N ALA A 132 -0.48 3.87 -2.82
CA ALA A 132 -0.25 2.93 -3.90
C ALA A 132 1.14 3.07 -4.53
N GLN A 133 1.65 4.29 -4.67
CA GLN A 133 2.98 4.54 -5.25
C GLN A 133 4.11 4.04 -4.36
N VAL A 134 3.99 4.21 -3.03
CA VAL A 134 5.06 3.83 -2.10
C VAL A 134 4.93 2.42 -1.55
N ASP A 135 3.73 1.84 -1.62
CA ASP A 135 3.44 0.57 -0.94
C ASP A 135 2.66 -0.43 -1.80
N SER A 136 1.35 -0.32 -1.95
CA SER A 136 0.50 -1.44 -2.40
C SER A 136 0.80 -1.94 -3.81
N SER A 137 1.35 -1.14 -4.72
CA SER A 137 1.71 -1.56 -6.08
C SER A 137 2.91 -2.51 -6.16
N VAL A 138 3.65 -2.73 -5.06
CA VAL A 138 4.87 -3.54 -5.02
C VAL A 138 4.69 -4.78 -4.16
N GLY A 139 5.11 -5.95 -4.66
CA GLY A 139 5.14 -7.19 -3.89
C GLY A 139 3.94 -8.10 -4.07
N GLY A 140 3.09 -7.84 -5.07
CA GLY A 140 2.13 -8.78 -5.64
C GLY A 140 0.97 -9.22 -4.71
N LYS A 141 0.77 -8.59 -3.56
CA LYS A 141 -0.42 -8.83 -2.73
C LYS A 141 -1.61 -8.18 -3.42
N VAL A 142 -2.53 -8.98 -3.91
CA VAL A 142 -3.77 -8.54 -4.56
C VAL A 142 -4.96 -9.23 -3.91
N ALA A 143 -6.04 -8.49 -3.65
CA ALA A 143 -7.14 -9.03 -2.86
C ALA A 143 -8.45 -8.26 -3.09
N VAL A 144 -9.53 -8.88 -2.61
CA VAL A 144 -10.84 -8.25 -2.41
C VAL A 144 -11.34 -8.50 -1.00
N ASP A 145 -12.23 -7.64 -0.57
CA ASP A 145 -12.84 -7.68 0.74
C ASP A 145 -14.05 -8.60 0.79
N LEU A 146 -14.33 -9.12 1.97
CA LEU A 146 -15.56 -9.83 2.31
C LEU A 146 -16.27 -9.07 3.45
N PRO A 147 -17.56 -9.34 3.69
CA PRO A 147 -18.27 -8.78 4.85
C PRO A 147 -17.59 -9.06 6.21
N GLN A 148 -16.77 -10.11 6.28
CA GLN A 148 -16.06 -10.52 7.49
C GLN A 148 -14.76 -9.75 7.73
N GLY A 149 -14.21 -9.07 6.70
CA GLY A 149 -12.98 -8.29 6.85
C GLY A 149 -12.30 -7.98 5.50
N LYS A 150 -11.33 -7.06 5.58
CA LYS A 150 -10.55 -6.62 4.43
C LYS A 150 -9.53 -7.68 4.00
N ASN A 151 -9.26 -7.74 2.68
CA ASN A 151 -8.19 -8.51 2.06
C ASN A 151 -8.22 -10.03 2.35
N LEU A 152 -9.39 -10.60 2.67
CA LEU A 152 -9.51 -12.01 3.06
C LEU A 152 -9.45 -12.97 1.88
N VAL A 153 -9.75 -12.51 0.67
CA VAL A 153 -9.67 -13.31 -0.56
C VAL A 153 -8.68 -12.67 -1.51
N GLY A 154 -7.57 -13.35 -1.74
CA GLY A 154 -6.49 -12.78 -2.52
C GLY A 154 -5.50 -13.78 -3.08
N ALA A 155 -4.48 -13.27 -3.73
CA ALA A 155 -3.37 -14.03 -4.29
C ALA A 155 -2.06 -13.25 -4.17
N PHE A 156 -0.93 -13.98 -4.23
CA PHE A 156 0.36 -13.39 -4.57
C PHE A 156 0.50 -13.43 -6.09
N TYR A 157 0.30 -12.30 -6.75
CA TYR A 157 0.34 -12.19 -8.20
C TYR A 157 1.13 -10.96 -8.64
N GLN A 158 2.35 -11.16 -9.15
CA GLN A 158 3.26 -10.07 -9.47
C GLN A 158 2.86 -9.37 -10.78
N PRO A 159 2.86 -8.02 -10.84
CA PRO A 159 2.67 -7.28 -12.06
C PRO A 159 3.84 -7.53 -13.04
N LYS A 160 3.64 -7.27 -14.32
CA LYS A 160 4.72 -7.31 -15.31
C LYS A 160 5.50 -6.00 -15.36
N MET A 161 4.96 -4.94 -14.80
CA MET A 161 5.58 -3.62 -14.69
C MET A 161 4.77 -2.76 -13.70
N VAL A 162 5.44 -1.81 -13.06
CA VAL A 162 4.79 -0.71 -12.34
C VAL A 162 5.29 0.61 -12.93
N LEU A 163 4.36 1.50 -13.31
CA LEU A 163 4.64 2.84 -13.80
C LEU A 163 4.17 3.86 -12.76
N ILE A 164 5.10 4.52 -12.11
CA ILE A 164 4.84 5.50 -11.06
C ILE A 164 5.11 6.90 -11.61
N ASP A 165 4.05 7.68 -11.73
CA ASP A 165 4.10 9.09 -12.12
C ASP A 165 3.78 9.96 -10.90
N PRO A 166 4.76 10.66 -10.31
CA PRO A 166 4.49 11.55 -9.19
C PRO A 166 3.54 12.71 -9.52
N ASP A 167 3.44 13.12 -10.80
CA ASP A 167 2.59 14.24 -11.21
C ASP A 167 1.09 13.94 -11.04
N VAL A 168 0.68 12.66 -11.04
CA VAL A 168 -0.73 12.31 -10.81
C VAL A 168 -1.19 12.58 -9.37
N LEU A 169 -0.26 12.80 -8.45
CA LEU A 169 -0.57 13.15 -7.07
C LEU A 169 -1.08 14.59 -6.92
N GLU A 170 -0.94 15.44 -7.95
CA GLU A 170 -1.46 16.82 -7.93
C GLU A 170 -2.99 16.88 -7.83
N THR A 171 -3.69 15.87 -8.32
CA THR A 171 -5.16 15.76 -8.23
C THR A 171 -5.64 14.98 -7.01
N LEU A 172 -4.70 14.45 -6.20
CA LEU A 172 -5.05 13.63 -5.05
C LEU A 172 -5.63 14.50 -3.93
N PRO A 173 -6.85 14.22 -3.43
CA PRO A 173 -7.42 14.95 -2.30
C PRO A 173 -6.55 14.84 -1.05
N GLU A 174 -6.46 15.92 -0.27
CA GLU A 174 -5.61 16.04 0.92
C GLU A 174 -5.75 14.86 1.90
N ARG A 175 -6.97 14.35 2.10
CA ARG A 175 -7.22 13.18 2.95
C ARG A 175 -6.37 11.97 2.53
N TYR A 176 -6.29 11.69 1.24
CA TYR A 176 -5.50 10.55 0.73
C TYR A 176 -4.00 10.85 0.68
N VAL A 177 -3.62 12.12 0.63
CA VAL A 177 -2.23 12.54 0.85
C VAL A 177 -1.82 12.21 2.28
N THR A 178 -2.59 12.67 3.27
CA THR A 178 -2.36 12.40 4.70
C THR A 178 -2.30 10.90 4.97
N ASP A 179 -3.27 10.15 4.45
CA ASP A 179 -3.32 8.68 4.57
C ASP A 179 -2.02 8.03 4.07
N GLY A 180 -1.58 8.35 2.85
CA GLY A 180 -0.36 7.79 2.28
C GLY A 180 0.92 8.20 3.03
N MET A 181 0.94 9.37 3.67
CA MET A 181 2.10 9.80 4.46
C MET A 181 2.34 8.93 5.70
N GLY A 182 1.32 8.27 6.23
CA GLY A 182 1.48 7.26 7.29
C GLY A 182 2.48 6.18 6.89
N GLU A 183 2.35 5.64 5.68
CA GLU A 183 3.26 4.61 5.17
C GLU A 183 4.65 5.16 4.84
N VAL A 184 4.75 6.38 4.30
CA VAL A 184 6.05 7.02 4.04
C VAL A 184 6.86 7.17 5.34
N ILE A 185 6.21 7.68 6.41
CA ILE A 185 6.83 7.83 7.73
C ILE A 185 7.22 6.47 8.30
N LYS A 186 6.39 5.45 8.11
CA LYS A 186 6.69 4.07 8.52
C LYS A 186 8.01 3.60 7.90
N TYR A 187 8.23 3.80 6.61
CA TYR A 187 9.48 3.40 5.96
C TYR A 187 10.71 4.10 6.56
N GLY A 188 10.59 5.39 6.86
CA GLY A 188 11.62 6.12 7.59
C GLY A 188 11.91 5.52 8.96
N CYS A 189 10.87 5.18 9.71
CA CYS A 189 10.99 4.57 11.03
C CYS A 189 11.69 3.21 10.99
N ILE A 190 11.34 2.33 10.05
CA ILE A 190 11.79 0.93 10.08
C ILE A 190 13.14 0.68 9.42
N LYS A 191 13.53 1.46 8.39
CA LYS A 191 14.69 1.11 7.54
C LYS A 191 15.55 2.28 7.08
N ASP A 192 15.08 3.53 7.18
CA ASP A 192 15.85 4.65 6.62
C ASP A 192 15.76 5.93 7.46
N ARG A 193 16.74 6.11 8.34
CA ARG A 193 16.87 7.31 9.19
C ARG A 193 16.97 8.59 8.38
N LYS A 194 17.60 8.58 7.18
CA LYS A 194 17.75 9.79 6.37
C LYS A 194 16.40 10.21 5.77
N LEU A 195 15.55 9.24 5.38
CA LEU A 195 14.18 9.52 4.97
C LEU A 195 13.42 10.18 6.11
N PHE A 196 13.54 9.64 7.34
CA PHE A 196 12.86 10.21 8.50
C PHE A 196 13.35 11.63 8.80
N ASP A 197 14.66 11.88 8.79
CA ASP A 197 15.24 13.20 9.00
C ASP A 197 14.78 14.22 7.94
N LEU A 198 14.68 13.81 6.66
CA LEU A 198 14.13 14.64 5.59
C LEU A 198 12.66 15.01 5.86
N LEU A 199 11.85 14.05 6.31
CA LEU A 199 10.45 14.30 6.66
C LEU A 199 10.33 15.27 7.83
N GLU A 200 11.17 15.12 8.86
CA GLU A 200 11.23 16.05 10.00
C GLU A 200 11.67 17.46 9.58
N GLU A 201 12.66 17.59 8.70
CA GLU A 201 13.15 18.86 8.16
C GLU A 201 12.10 19.57 7.31
N CYS A 202 11.43 18.86 6.40
CA CYS A 202 10.38 19.42 5.55
C CYS A 202 9.16 19.86 6.37
N GLY A 203 8.77 19.11 7.39
CA GLY A 203 7.70 19.42 8.33
C GLY A 203 6.31 19.58 7.74
N SER A 204 6.13 19.36 6.44
CA SER A 204 4.83 19.35 5.76
C SER A 204 4.91 18.69 4.39
N TYR A 205 3.77 18.20 3.90
CA TYR A 205 3.69 17.66 2.53
C TYR A 205 4.01 18.72 1.47
N GLU A 206 3.62 19.97 1.69
CA GLU A 206 3.88 21.04 0.72
C GLU A 206 5.38 21.27 0.49
N ASN A 207 6.16 21.30 1.57
CA ASN A 207 7.62 21.42 1.48
C ASN A 207 8.26 20.14 0.92
N LEU A 208 7.63 18.97 1.12
CA LEU A 208 8.13 17.69 0.64
C LEU A 208 7.97 17.50 -0.88
N LYS A 209 7.10 18.26 -1.54
CA LYS A 209 6.77 18.09 -2.98
C LYS A 209 7.98 18.11 -3.91
N GLU A 210 8.99 18.94 -3.59
CA GLU A 210 10.23 19.02 -4.37
C GLU A 210 11.07 17.73 -4.27
N HIS A 211 10.93 17.00 -3.17
CA HIS A 211 11.64 15.75 -2.90
C HIS A 211 10.81 14.50 -3.19
N LEU A 212 9.57 14.66 -3.63
CA LEU A 212 8.57 13.57 -3.68
C LEU A 212 9.02 12.38 -4.53
N THR A 213 9.67 12.63 -5.66
CA THR A 213 10.19 11.55 -6.52
C THR A 213 11.23 10.69 -5.81
N ASP A 214 12.15 11.33 -5.05
CA ASP A 214 13.20 10.64 -4.31
C ASP A 214 12.62 9.91 -3.09
N VAL A 215 11.64 10.51 -2.41
CA VAL A 215 10.89 9.88 -1.30
C VAL A 215 10.19 8.62 -1.77
N ILE A 216 9.44 8.69 -2.87
CA ILE A 216 8.76 7.53 -3.47
C ILE A 216 9.80 6.47 -3.83
N ALA A 217 10.90 6.86 -4.48
CA ALA A 217 11.95 5.95 -4.87
C ALA A 217 12.59 5.24 -3.66
N THR A 218 12.84 5.97 -2.57
CA THR A 218 13.36 5.41 -1.33
C THR A 218 12.41 4.39 -0.71
N CYS A 219 11.12 4.72 -0.59
CA CYS A 219 10.10 3.80 -0.06
C CYS A 219 9.98 2.54 -0.92
N VAL A 220 9.91 2.70 -2.25
CA VAL A 220 9.85 1.59 -3.21
C VAL A 220 11.09 0.70 -3.11
N ASP A 221 12.29 1.28 -2.97
CA ASP A 221 13.53 0.49 -2.85
C ASP A 221 13.59 -0.29 -1.53
N ILE A 222 13.13 0.30 -0.43
CA ILE A 222 13.02 -0.42 0.85
C ILE A 222 12.05 -1.60 0.69
N LYS A 223 10.86 -1.36 0.14
CA LYS A 223 9.87 -2.42 -0.04
C LYS A 223 10.36 -3.50 -0.99
N ARG A 224 10.98 -3.11 -2.11
CA ARG A 224 11.56 -4.03 -3.08
C ARG A 224 12.53 -5.01 -2.41
N ARG A 225 13.48 -4.52 -1.61
CA ARG A 225 14.46 -5.36 -0.90
C ARG A 225 13.78 -6.35 0.04
N VAL A 226 12.80 -5.89 0.80
CA VAL A 226 12.04 -6.75 1.72
C VAL A 226 11.25 -7.82 0.96
N VAL A 227 10.66 -7.47 -0.19
CA VAL A 227 9.91 -8.41 -1.03
C VAL A 227 10.84 -9.43 -1.69
N GLU A 228 12.03 -9.03 -2.13
CA GLU A 228 13.04 -9.94 -2.70
C GLU A 228 13.55 -10.96 -1.69
N GLU A 229 13.66 -10.59 -0.41
CA GLU A 229 14.02 -11.49 0.68
C GLU A 229 12.88 -12.41 1.09
N ASP A 230 11.62 -11.94 1.00
CA ASP A 230 10.44 -12.67 1.45
C ASP A 230 9.20 -12.36 0.58
N GLU A 231 9.12 -13.01 -0.58
CA GLU A 231 8.02 -12.80 -1.53
C GLU A 231 6.65 -13.12 -0.93
N PHE A 232 6.55 -14.17 -0.10
CA PHE A 232 5.28 -14.74 0.39
C PHE A 232 4.92 -14.35 1.82
N ASP A 233 5.62 -13.36 2.40
CA ASP A 233 5.31 -12.83 3.74
C ASP A 233 5.37 -13.88 4.86
N THR A 234 6.43 -14.67 4.86
CA THR A 234 6.67 -15.73 5.83
C THR A 234 7.77 -15.42 6.85
N GLY A 235 8.52 -14.33 6.67
CA GLY A 235 9.68 -13.96 7.48
C GLY A 235 9.93 -12.47 7.63
N GLU A 236 10.92 -11.92 6.93
CA GLU A 236 11.39 -10.52 7.06
C GLU A 236 10.34 -9.47 6.66
N ARG A 237 9.41 -9.82 5.77
CA ARG A 237 8.34 -8.91 5.33
C ARG A 237 7.44 -8.44 6.48
N ILE A 238 7.43 -9.16 7.60
CA ILE A 238 6.72 -8.76 8.82
C ILE A 238 7.16 -7.38 9.33
N LEU A 239 8.38 -6.92 9.04
CA LEU A 239 8.87 -5.59 9.45
C LEU A 239 8.01 -4.46 8.88
N LEU A 240 7.36 -4.67 7.72
CA LEU A 240 6.43 -3.72 7.13
C LEU A 240 5.15 -3.51 7.98
N ASN A 241 4.91 -4.39 8.94
CA ASN A 241 3.75 -4.31 9.86
C ASN A 241 4.04 -3.46 11.12
N PHE A 242 5.06 -2.61 11.10
CA PHE A 242 5.28 -1.65 12.20
C PHE A 242 4.03 -0.75 12.38
N GLY A 243 3.50 -0.70 13.59
CA GLY A 243 2.24 -0.01 13.91
C GLY A 243 0.96 -0.80 13.58
N HIS A 244 1.00 -1.77 12.66
CA HIS A 244 -0.19 -2.43 12.12
C HIS A 244 -0.94 -3.30 13.14
N THR A 245 -0.28 -3.83 14.17
CA THR A 245 -0.96 -4.62 15.22
C THR A 245 -2.07 -3.82 15.91
N LEU A 246 -1.80 -2.55 16.22
CA LEU A 246 -2.80 -1.65 16.80
C LEU A 246 -3.70 -1.06 15.70
N ALA A 247 -3.16 -0.74 14.52
CA ALA A 247 -3.92 -0.16 13.43
C ALA A 247 -5.11 -1.03 13.01
N HIS A 248 -4.88 -2.31 12.71
CA HIS A 248 -5.95 -3.23 12.34
C HIS A 248 -7.03 -3.37 13.42
N THR A 249 -6.62 -3.31 14.69
CA THR A 249 -7.54 -3.37 15.81
C THR A 249 -8.39 -2.10 15.91
N ILE A 250 -7.79 -0.93 15.66
CA ILE A 250 -8.50 0.36 15.60
C ILE A 250 -9.49 0.36 14.43
N GLU A 251 -9.05 -0.03 13.23
CA GLU A 251 -9.90 -0.13 12.06
C GLU A 251 -11.11 -1.04 12.29
N GLN A 252 -10.90 -2.23 12.87
CA GLN A 252 -11.97 -3.17 13.21
C GLN A 252 -12.93 -2.61 14.25
N HIS A 253 -12.41 -1.98 15.30
CA HIS A 253 -13.22 -1.40 16.38
C HIS A 253 -14.21 -0.35 15.86
N PHE A 254 -13.79 0.47 14.90
CA PHE A 254 -14.61 1.49 14.26
C PHE A 254 -15.25 1.04 12.95
N HIS A 255 -15.30 -0.27 12.67
CA HIS A 255 -15.91 -0.83 11.47
C HIS A 255 -15.39 -0.21 10.16
N TYR A 256 -14.10 0.24 10.15
CA TYR A 256 -13.44 0.90 9.03
C TYR A 256 -14.07 2.25 8.60
N GLU A 257 -14.84 2.90 9.49
CA GLU A 257 -15.61 4.11 9.16
C GLU A 257 -14.97 5.39 9.68
N ARG A 258 -14.04 5.32 10.65
CA ARG A 258 -13.51 6.50 11.34
C ARG A 258 -12.10 6.88 10.86
N GLU A 259 -11.09 6.13 11.28
CA GLU A 259 -9.72 6.34 10.85
C GLU A 259 -9.46 5.68 9.50
N SER A 260 -8.71 6.36 8.62
CA SER A 260 -8.14 5.75 7.42
C SER A 260 -7.01 4.79 7.80
N HIS A 261 -6.53 3.98 6.84
CA HIS A 261 -5.46 3.03 7.09
C HIS A 261 -4.19 3.71 7.61
N GLY A 262 -3.71 4.76 6.91
CA GLY A 262 -2.51 5.48 7.32
C GLY A 262 -2.66 6.23 8.64
N GLU A 263 -3.87 6.73 8.96
CA GLU A 263 -4.17 7.32 10.26
C GLU A 263 -4.09 6.27 11.38
N ALA A 264 -4.66 5.10 11.18
CA ALA A 264 -4.59 4.00 12.14
C ALA A 264 -3.14 3.50 12.33
N VAL A 265 -2.37 3.38 11.24
CA VAL A 265 -0.94 3.01 11.27
C VAL A 265 -0.14 4.06 12.03
N ALA A 266 -0.40 5.35 11.82
CA ALA A 266 0.27 6.44 12.53
C ALA A 266 0.05 6.34 14.05
N ILE A 267 -1.19 6.17 14.49
CA ILE A 267 -1.52 5.93 15.89
C ILE A 267 -0.77 4.71 16.41
N GLY A 268 -0.82 3.59 15.67
CA GLY A 268 -0.15 2.36 16.04
C GLY A 268 1.37 2.50 16.18
N MET A 269 2.03 3.21 15.27
CA MET A 269 3.47 3.48 15.34
C MET A 269 3.86 4.25 16.61
N TYR A 270 3.17 5.34 16.89
CA TYR A 270 3.43 6.14 18.09
C TYR A 270 3.20 5.35 19.37
N GLN A 271 2.05 4.69 19.49
CA GLN A 271 1.65 4.00 20.70
C GLN A 271 2.54 2.77 20.99
N ILE A 272 2.88 1.97 19.97
CA ILE A 272 3.75 0.82 20.17
C ILE A 272 5.17 1.24 20.55
N THR A 273 5.68 2.34 19.97
CA THR A 273 7.00 2.88 20.32
C THR A 273 7.03 3.39 21.75
N LYS A 274 5.99 4.09 22.19
CA LYS A 274 5.85 4.57 23.56
C LYS A 274 5.83 3.42 24.56
N ILE A 275 5.07 2.34 24.29
CA ILE A 275 5.06 1.14 25.10
C ILE A 275 6.45 0.49 25.16
N ALA A 276 7.14 0.42 24.02
CA ALA A 276 8.46 -0.19 23.91
C ALA A 276 9.53 0.62 24.66
N GLU A 277 9.47 1.96 24.63
CA GLU A 277 10.35 2.83 25.45
C GLU A 277 10.17 2.61 26.94
N GLU A 278 8.93 2.55 27.43
CA GLU A 278 8.62 2.29 28.83
C GLU A 278 9.16 0.94 29.32
N LYS A 279 9.19 -0.05 28.41
CA LYS A 279 9.76 -1.38 28.68
C LYS A 279 11.27 -1.46 28.45
N GLY A 280 11.92 -0.38 28.02
CA GLY A 280 13.37 -0.34 27.72
C GLY A 280 13.76 -1.15 26.48
N LEU A 281 12.82 -1.41 25.56
CA LEU A 281 12.99 -2.16 24.32
C LEU A 281 13.32 -1.24 23.13
N THR A 282 13.02 0.04 23.24
CA THR A 282 13.31 1.09 22.27
C THR A 282 14.09 2.22 22.96
N LYS A 283 14.98 2.86 22.25
CA LYS A 283 15.73 4.02 22.72
C LYS A 283 14.77 5.14 23.13
N LYS A 284 15.04 5.75 24.28
CA LYS A 284 14.19 6.82 24.80
C LYS A 284 14.22 8.07 23.91
N GLY A 285 13.02 8.64 23.68
CA GLY A 285 12.81 9.84 22.89
C GLY A 285 12.36 9.60 21.46
N GLU A 286 12.45 8.36 20.95
CA GLU A 286 12.04 8.02 19.58
C GLU A 286 10.52 8.20 19.39
N ALA A 287 9.70 7.86 20.39
CA ALA A 287 8.25 8.07 20.34
C ALA A 287 7.89 9.56 20.18
N GLU A 288 8.61 10.45 20.85
CA GLU A 288 8.39 11.89 20.75
C GLU A 288 8.82 12.46 19.39
N HIS A 289 9.90 11.93 18.80
CA HIS A 289 10.29 12.27 17.42
C HIS A 289 9.20 11.82 16.42
N ILE A 290 8.74 10.56 16.53
CA ILE A 290 7.65 10.03 15.69
C ILE A 290 6.39 10.89 15.84
N ARG A 291 5.99 11.22 17.07
CA ARG A 291 4.82 12.08 17.34
C ARG A 291 4.89 13.41 16.58
N LYS A 292 6.04 14.11 16.70
CA LYS A 292 6.23 15.41 16.05
C LYS A 292 6.10 15.33 14.53
N VAL A 293 6.72 14.32 13.92
CA VAL A 293 6.64 14.14 12.47
C VAL A 293 5.21 13.78 12.05
N LEU A 294 4.53 12.87 12.75
CA LEU A 294 3.13 12.53 12.45
C LEU A 294 2.22 13.76 12.51
N GLU A 295 2.29 14.57 13.58
CA GLU A 295 1.50 15.78 13.73
C GLU A 295 1.82 16.83 12.67
N ALA A 296 3.09 16.97 12.26
CA ALA A 296 3.50 17.87 11.18
C ALA A 296 2.86 17.51 9.83
N TYR A 297 2.61 16.22 9.59
CA TYR A 297 1.90 15.72 8.42
C TYR A 297 0.39 15.51 8.66
N LYS A 298 -0.16 16.09 9.72
CA LYS A 298 -1.60 16.07 10.09
C LYS A 298 -2.13 14.67 10.40
N LEU A 299 -1.27 13.75 10.76
CA LEU A 299 -1.64 12.40 11.18
C LEU A 299 -1.96 12.36 12.68
N PRO A 300 -2.99 11.61 13.09
CA PRO A 300 -3.34 11.47 14.49
C PRO A 300 -2.32 10.57 15.23
N VAL A 301 -2.20 10.78 16.53
CA VAL A 301 -1.34 9.97 17.42
C VAL A 301 -2.14 9.22 18.49
N LYS A 302 -3.47 9.38 18.47
CA LYS A 302 -4.39 8.69 19.38
C LYS A 302 -5.74 8.49 18.73
N ALA A 303 -6.43 7.43 19.15
CA ALA A 303 -7.79 7.09 18.73
C ALA A 303 -8.84 7.37 19.82
N ASP A 304 -8.44 7.87 20.99
CA ASP A 304 -9.27 8.09 22.16
C ASP A 304 -10.02 6.82 22.65
N ILE A 305 -9.35 5.66 22.56
CA ILE A 305 -9.88 4.37 23.00
C ILE A 305 -9.03 3.84 24.17
N PRO A 306 -9.64 3.33 25.24
CA PRO A 306 -8.91 2.60 26.26
C PRO A 306 -8.22 1.35 25.67
N LEU A 307 -6.92 1.20 25.88
CA LEU A 307 -6.14 0.06 25.37
C LEU A 307 -6.76 -1.31 25.71
N PRO A 308 -7.34 -1.54 26.90
CA PRO A 308 -8.02 -2.80 27.20
C PRO A 308 -9.14 -3.17 26.23
N GLN A 309 -9.83 -2.20 25.63
CA GLN A 309 -10.87 -2.47 24.63
C GLN A 309 -10.27 -2.97 23.31
N LEU A 310 -9.08 -2.48 22.92
CA LEU A 310 -8.37 -2.94 21.72
C LEU A 310 -7.72 -4.31 21.95
N THR A 311 -7.26 -4.61 23.18
CA THR A 311 -6.61 -5.91 23.47
C THR A 311 -7.54 -7.11 23.36
N GLU A 312 -8.87 -6.95 23.47
CA GLU A 312 -9.80 -8.04 23.20
C GLU A 312 -9.79 -8.47 21.73
N ALA A 313 -9.71 -7.53 20.79
CA ALA A 313 -9.62 -7.85 19.36
C ALA A 313 -8.26 -8.49 19.01
N ILE A 314 -7.16 -8.02 19.61
CA ILE A 314 -5.85 -8.68 19.52
C ILE A 314 -5.93 -10.13 20.04
N LYS A 315 -6.78 -10.41 21.04
CA LYS A 315 -7.03 -11.76 21.57
C LYS A 315 -7.73 -12.70 20.59
N LEU A 316 -8.68 -12.20 19.84
CA LEU A 316 -9.43 -12.99 18.86
C LEU A 316 -8.54 -13.43 17.70
N ASP A 317 -7.68 -12.54 17.22
CA ASP A 317 -6.71 -12.83 16.15
C ASP A 317 -5.68 -13.90 16.56
N LYS A 318 -5.27 -13.93 17.84
CA LYS A 318 -4.35 -14.93 18.40
C LYS A 318 -4.86 -16.35 18.46
N LYS A 319 -6.15 -16.57 18.70
CA LYS A 319 -6.73 -17.92 18.72
C LYS A 319 -6.54 -18.62 17.39
N THR A 320 -6.42 -17.83 16.31
CA THR A 320 -6.18 -18.30 14.94
C THR A 320 -4.70 -18.62 14.68
N LEU A 321 -3.74 -18.00 15.38
CA LEU A 321 -2.29 -18.07 15.13
C LEU A 321 -1.46 -18.82 16.21
N ASN A 322 -2.00 -19.83 16.90
CA ASN A 322 -1.28 -20.65 17.89
C ASN A 322 -0.62 -19.87 19.05
N ASN A 323 -1.25 -18.81 19.55
CA ASN A 323 -0.83 -18.04 20.73
C ASN A 323 0.55 -17.32 20.65
N LYS A 324 1.14 -17.14 19.48
CA LYS A 324 2.41 -16.40 19.34
C LYS A 324 2.17 -15.09 18.61
N LEU A 325 2.24 -13.97 19.33
CA LEU A 325 2.26 -12.64 18.74
C LEU A 325 3.70 -12.27 18.42
N LYS A 326 3.92 -11.69 17.24
CA LYS A 326 5.14 -10.97 16.90
C LYS A 326 4.77 -9.53 16.66
N VAL A 327 5.40 -8.62 17.37
CA VAL A 327 5.28 -7.18 17.12
C VAL A 327 6.57 -6.66 16.47
N VAL A 328 6.44 -5.61 15.70
CA VAL A 328 7.61 -4.90 15.16
C VAL A 328 7.93 -3.73 16.07
N LEU A 329 9.16 -3.64 16.51
CA LEU A 329 9.69 -2.59 17.36
C LEU A 329 10.89 -1.91 16.70
N LEU A 330 11.28 -0.76 17.23
CA LEU A 330 12.48 -0.06 16.81
C LEU A 330 13.58 -0.22 17.90
N HIS A 331 14.82 -0.49 17.48
CA HIS A 331 15.95 -0.18 18.34
C HIS A 331 16.08 1.34 18.48
N GLU A 332 16.06 2.02 17.36
CA GLU A 332 15.92 3.47 17.17
C GLU A 332 15.31 3.72 15.76
N ILE A 333 14.90 4.94 15.45
CA ILE A 333 14.38 5.30 14.11
C ILE A 333 15.41 4.94 13.05
N GLY A 334 14.98 4.22 12.01
CA GLY A 334 15.81 3.69 10.93
C GLY A 334 16.28 2.25 11.16
N ASP A 335 16.07 1.69 12.35
CA ASP A 335 16.47 0.32 12.71
C ASP A 335 15.37 -0.40 13.47
N SER A 336 14.77 -1.42 12.82
CA SER A 336 13.64 -2.17 13.33
C SER A 336 13.93 -3.66 13.47
N TYR A 337 13.21 -4.30 14.38
CA TYR A 337 13.29 -5.73 14.63
C TYR A 337 11.95 -6.34 15.01
N THR A 338 11.85 -7.66 14.90
CA THR A 338 10.68 -8.40 15.35
C THR A 338 10.85 -8.84 16.80
N TYR A 339 9.83 -8.61 17.61
CA TYR A 339 9.82 -9.00 19.02
C TYR A 339 8.70 -10.03 19.27
N PRO A 340 9.05 -11.29 19.59
CA PRO A 340 8.06 -12.28 19.98
C PRO A 340 7.53 -11.97 21.37
N THR A 341 6.21 -11.88 21.52
CA THR A 341 5.58 -11.50 22.78
C THR A 341 4.20 -12.13 22.94
N GLY A 342 3.61 -11.86 24.08
CA GLY A 342 2.21 -12.15 24.39
C GLY A 342 1.38 -10.87 24.49
N GLN A 343 0.17 -11.03 25.04
CA GLN A 343 -0.74 -9.89 25.29
C GLN A 343 -0.22 -8.95 26.35
N GLU A 344 0.57 -9.48 27.28
CA GLU A 344 1.24 -8.75 28.35
C GLU A 344 2.08 -7.58 27.84
N PHE A 345 2.39 -7.53 26.54
CA PHE A 345 3.03 -6.39 25.92
C PHE A 345 2.14 -5.15 25.96
N PHE A 346 0.84 -5.34 25.80
CA PHE A 346 -0.17 -4.27 25.76
C PHE A 346 -0.90 -4.08 27.07
N ASP A 347 -0.45 -4.72 28.18
CA ASP A 347 -1.06 -4.52 29.49
C ASP A 347 -0.87 -3.08 29.97
N GLY A 348 -1.96 -2.50 30.53
CA GLY A 348 -1.98 -1.16 31.09
C GLY A 348 -3.27 -0.40 30.79
N ASP A 349 -3.59 0.58 31.63
CA ASP A 349 -4.81 1.42 31.56
C ASP A 349 -4.52 2.73 30.81
N ARG A 350 -3.99 2.64 29.60
CA ARG A 350 -3.73 3.83 28.76
C ARG A 350 -4.83 4.05 27.74
N ILE A 351 -4.93 5.27 27.25
CA ILE A 351 -5.73 5.66 26.11
C ILE A 351 -4.82 5.67 24.88
N VAL A 352 -5.23 4.94 23.86
CA VAL A 352 -4.55 4.80 22.57
C VAL A 352 -5.07 5.83 21.59
#